data_fc6b588459bbae82e6d72a9ee3139b34
#
_entry.id   fc6b588459bbae82e6d72a9ee3139b34
#
_cell.length_a   1.000
_cell.length_b   1.000
_cell.length_c   1.000
_cell.angle_alpha   90.00
_cell.angle_beta   90.00
_cell.angle_gamma   90.00
#
_symmetry.space_group_name_H-M   'P 1'
#
loop_
_entity.id
_entity.type
_entity.pdbx_description
1 polymer ?
#
loop_
_entity_poly.entity_id
_entity_poly.type
_entity_poly.pdbx_seq_one_letter_code
_entity_poly.pdbx_strand_id
1 'polypeptide(L)'
;LRPIGSSLNNLIEIPEHTLYGTYPPKNPEAEVKPSYESGEVVLSRVVIPETIVVHDGTPSDRTAPDYYVPYRDYIKNVASSEIYATWPESALVSNILAIMSFTLNRVYTEWYRNQGYDFTITSSTAYDHKWIYGRNIFDSISIIVDEIFDQYLSRPDVRQPILTQYCDGKRVSCPNWMSQWGSASLGEQGYSPIE
;
A
#
# COMPACT_ATOMS: atom_id res chain seq x y z
N LEU A 1 2.92 5.27 11.89
CA LEU A 1 1.94 6.02 11.09
C LEU A 1 2.40 7.46 10.93
N ARG A 2 2.51 7.94 9.68
CA ARG A 2 2.84 9.34 9.41
C ARG A 2 1.73 9.97 8.60
N PRO A 3 1.04 11.00 9.13
CA PRO A 3 0.13 11.80 8.31
C PRO A 3 0.93 12.64 7.31
N ILE A 4 0.45 12.73 6.10
CA ILE A 4 1.06 13.54 5.05
C ILE A 4 0.69 15.01 5.29
N GLY A 5 1.70 15.86 5.44
CA GLY A 5 1.50 17.31 5.63
C GLY A 5 1.21 17.76 7.06
N SER A 6 1.21 16.87 8.06
CA SER A 6 1.11 17.25 9.46
C SER A 6 2.47 17.60 10.08
N SER A 7 2.47 18.43 11.11
CA SER A 7 3.67 18.71 11.88
C SER A 7 4.17 17.45 12.60
N LEU A 8 5.48 17.30 12.73
CA LEU A 8 6.20 16.14 13.27
C LEU A 8 5.77 15.64 14.67
N ASN A 9 4.84 16.31 15.34
CA ASN A 9 4.52 16.09 16.75
C ASN A 9 3.54 14.93 17.03
N ASN A 10 2.99 14.26 15.99
CA ASN A 10 2.02 13.19 16.15
C ASN A 10 2.43 11.89 15.42
N LEU A 11 3.73 11.64 15.31
CA LEU A 11 4.22 10.41 14.69
C LEU A 11 4.11 9.24 15.67
N ILE A 12 3.34 8.22 15.30
CA ILE A 12 3.42 6.93 15.95
C ILE A 12 4.52 6.14 15.24
N GLU A 13 5.65 5.98 15.91
CA GLU A 13 6.72 5.12 15.42
C GLU A 13 6.36 3.67 15.69
N ILE A 14 6.21 2.88 14.63
CA ILE A 14 6.05 1.43 14.75
C ILE A 14 7.45 0.83 14.85
N PRO A 15 7.73 0.02 15.88
CA PRO A 15 9.04 -0.60 16.02
C PRO A 15 9.44 -1.39 14.78
N GLU A 16 10.69 -1.28 14.39
CA GLU A 16 11.22 -1.87 13.15
C GLU A 16 10.93 -3.38 13.05
N HIS A 17 11.11 -4.13 14.13
CA HIS A 17 10.84 -5.57 14.18
C HIS A 17 9.37 -5.97 13.98
N THR A 18 8.44 -5.03 14.11
CA THR A 18 7.00 -5.26 13.88
C THR A 18 6.65 -5.19 12.40
N LEU A 19 7.44 -4.42 11.63
CA LEU A 19 7.18 -4.13 10.23
C LEU A 19 8.10 -4.89 9.27
N TYR A 20 9.26 -5.29 9.77
CA TYR A 20 10.27 -5.95 8.96
C TYR A 20 10.50 -7.34 9.50
N GLY A 21 9.96 -8.27 8.84
CA GLY A 21 10.48 -9.61 8.97
C GLY A 21 11.92 -9.70 8.44
N THR A 22 12.63 -10.75 8.83
CA THR A 22 13.97 -11.08 8.33
C THR A 22 13.97 -11.58 6.89
N TYR A 23 12.91 -11.32 6.12
CA TYR A 23 12.75 -11.83 4.76
C TYR A 23 13.35 -10.91 3.74
N PRO A 24 14.01 -11.50 2.74
CA PRO A 24 14.28 -10.72 1.56
C PRO A 24 12.96 -10.18 1.01
N PRO A 25 12.89 -8.91 0.64
CA PRO A 25 11.71 -8.35 0.02
C PRO A 25 11.37 -9.14 -1.24
N LYS A 26 10.09 -9.30 -1.52
CA LYS A 26 9.62 -9.92 -2.78
C LYS A 26 10.11 -9.12 -3.98
N ASN A 27 10.26 -7.83 -3.78
CA ASN A 27 10.79 -6.89 -4.73
C ASN A 27 11.91 -6.04 -4.11
N PRO A 28 12.97 -5.69 -4.87
CA PRO A 28 14.07 -4.83 -4.39
C PRO A 28 13.63 -3.47 -3.87
N GLU A 29 12.44 -3.00 -4.25
CA GLU A 29 11.90 -1.70 -3.84
C GLU A 29 11.51 -1.61 -2.37
N ALA A 30 11.45 -2.73 -1.66
CA ALA A 30 11.23 -2.69 -0.21
C ALA A 30 12.38 -1.99 0.52
N GLU A 31 13.55 -1.92 -0.12
CA GLU A 31 14.68 -1.15 0.40
C GLU A 31 14.52 0.34 0.11
N VAL A 32 14.99 1.17 1.03
CA VAL A 32 15.01 2.61 0.83
C VAL A 32 15.99 2.95 -0.29
N LYS A 33 15.50 3.54 -1.38
CA LYS A 33 16.34 3.97 -2.49
C LYS A 33 17.03 5.29 -2.17
N PRO A 34 18.36 5.38 -2.30
CA PRO A 34 19.05 6.68 -2.25
C PRO A 34 18.69 7.50 -3.50
N SER A 35 18.38 8.77 -3.28
CA SER A 35 17.82 9.66 -4.32
C SER A 35 18.79 10.06 -5.45
N TYR A 36 20.05 9.63 -5.43
CA TYR A 36 21.07 10.15 -6.37
C TYR A 36 22.17 9.15 -6.78
N GLU A 37 22.27 7.98 -6.17
CA GLU A 37 23.36 7.05 -6.48
C GLU A 37 23.07 6.11 -7.66
N SER A 38 21.80 5.87 -7.97
CA SER A 38 21.39 4.92 -9.02
C SER A 38 20.95 5.60 -10.34
N GLY A 39 20.88 6.93 -10.39
CA GLY A 39 20.28 7.67 -11.51
C GLY A 39 18.76 7.57 -11.55
N GLU A 40 18.12 6.89 -10.60
CA GLU A 40 16.67 6.80 -10.47
C GLU A 40 16.13 8.04 -9.76
N VAL A 41 14.95 8.47 -10.18
CA VAL A 41 14.27 9.61 -9.58
C VAL A 41 13.38 9.11 -8.44
N VAL A 42 13.50 9.74 -7.27
CA VAL A 42 12.50 9.65 -6.20
C VAL A 42 11.95 11.04 -5.91
N LEU A 43 10.71 11.12 -5.41
CA LEU A 43 10.13 12.41 -5.04
C LEU A 43 10.85 13.00 -3.82
N SER A 44 11.01 14.33 -3.79
CA SER A 44 11.63 15.03 -2.66
C SER A 44 10.80 15.00 -1.38
N ARG A 45 9.51 14.68 -1.50
CA ARG A 45 8.55 14.57 -0.39
C ARG A 45 7.49 13.54 -0.73
N VAL A 46 6.86 12.96 0.29
CA VAL A 46 5.68 12.12 0.09
C VAL A 46 4.50 13.03 -0.27
N VAL A 47 3.82 12.67 -1.33
CA VAL A 47 2.62 13.37 -1.79
C VAL A 47 1.49 12.36 -1.99
N ILE A 48 0.26 12.77 -1.73
CA ILE A 48 -0.92 12.05 -2.17
C ILE A 48 -1.23 12.58 -3.56
N PRO A 49 -1.13 11.74 -4.60
CA PRO A 49 -1.49 12.18 -5.94
C PRO A 49 -3.01 12.36 -6.04
N GLU A 50 -3.45 13.28 -6.85
CA GLU A 50 -4.88 13.41 -7.17
C GLU A 50 -5.39 12.15 -7.88
N THR A 51 -4.57 11.60 -8.77
CA THR A 51 -4.91 10.48 -9.65
C THR A 51 -3.79 9.43 -9.66
N ILE A 52 -4.18 8.18 -9.62
CA ILE A 52 -3.33 7.01 -9.87
C ILE A 52 -3.58 6.54 -11.30
N VAL A 53 -2.52 6.33 -12.07
CA VAL A 53 -2.62 5.70 -13.39
C VAL A 53 -2.46 4.19 -13.19
N VAL A 54 -3.55 3.46 -13.37
CA VAL A 54 -3.63 2.00 -13.20
C VAL A 54 -3.50 1.33 -14.55
N HIS A 55 -2.44 0.56 -14.74
CA HIS A 55 -2.27 -0.33 -15.88
C HIS A 55 -3.03 -1.63 -15.63
N ASP A 56 -4.10 -1.90 -16.38
CA ASP A 56 -4.99 -3.05 -16.13
C ASP A 56 -4.45 -4.34 -16.75
N GLY A 57 -3.27 -4.72 -16.30
CA GLY A 57 -2.56 -5.89 -16.78
C GLY A 57 -1.21 -6.10 -16.10
N THR A 58 -0.38 -6.96 -16.68
CA THR A 58 1.03 -7.08 -16.27
C THR A 58 1.86 -5.95 -16.89
N PRO A 59 2.99 -5.53 -16.30
CA PRO A 59 3.77 -4.41 -16.83
C PRO A 59 4.23 -4.57 -18.27
N SER A 60 4.40 -5.81 -18.74
CA SER A 60 4.83 -6.13 -20.10
C SER A 60 3.70 -6.19 -21.13
N ASP A 61 2.44 -6.17 -20.70
CA ASP A 61 1.29 -6.22 -21.58
C ASP A 61 0.98 -4.83 -22.15
N ARG A 62 1.58 -4.53 -23.29
CA ARG A 62 1.38 -3.24 -23.98
C ARG A 62 -0.01 -3.05 -24.59
N THR A 63 -0.88 -4.05 -24.51
CA THR A 63 -2.26 -3.99 -25.02
C THR A 63 -3.26 -3.68 -23.93
N ALA A 64 -2.85 -3.81 -22.66
CA ALA A 64 -3.68 -3.50 -21.51
C ALA A 64 -3.97 -1.99 -21.43
N PRO A 65 -5.22 -1.60 -21.10
CA PRO A 65 -5.57 -0.18 -20.96
C PRO A 65 -5.01 0.43 -19.68
N ASP A 66 -4.77 1.74 -19.73
CA ASP A 66 -4.45 2.57 -18.56
C ASP A 66 -5.69 3.34 -18.11
N TYR A 67 -5.98 3.31 -16.82
CA TYR A 67 -7.10 4.02 -16.22
C TYR A 67 -6.60 5.10 -15.24
N TYR A 68 -7.16 6.30 -15.38
CA TYR A 68 -6.89 7.42 -14.48
C TYR A 68 -7.90 7.42 -13.36
N VAL A 69 -7.50 6.99 -12.17
CA VAL A 69 -8.38 6.75 -11.03
C VAL A 69 -8.04 7.71 -9.90
N PRO A 70 -9.01 8.45 -9.32
CA PRO A 70 -8.74 9.24 -8.12
C PRO A 70 -8.11 8.39 -7.02
N TYR A 71 -7.13 8.92 -6.30
CA TYR A 71 -6.37 8.16 -5.29
C TYR A 71 -7.25 7.39 -4.31
N ARG A 72 -8.24 8.08 -3.71
CA ARG A 72 -9.14 7.43 -2.73
C ARG A 72 -9.96 6.32 -3.38
N ASP A 73 -10.45 6.52 -4.58
CA ASP A 73 -11.26 5.53 -5.31
C ASP A 73 -10.40 4.30 -5.67
N TYR A 74 -9.13 4.51 -5.99
CA TYR A 74 -8.18 3.41 -6.17
C TYR A 74 -8.03 2.59 -4.88
N ILE A 75 -7.77 3.22 -3.74
CA ILE A 75 -7.63 2.53 -2.45
C ILE A 75 -8.92 1.80 -2.06
N LYS A 76 -10.08 2.45 -2.20
CA LYS A 76 -11.40 1.85 -1.92
C LYS A 76 -11.65 0.62 -2.80
N ASN A 77 -11.29 0.68 -4.07
CA ASN A 77 -11.43 -0.42 -5.03
C ASN A 77 -10.55 -1.61 -4.63
N VAL A 78 -9.26 -1.37 -4.40
CA VAL A 78 -8.31 -2.43 -4.00
C VAL A 78 -8.75 -3.07 -2.70
N ALA A 79 -9.05 -2.30 -1.66
CA ALA A 79 -9.50 -2.82 -0.38
C ALA A 79 -10.80 -3.65 -0.54
N SER A 80 -11.77 -3.15 -1.31
CA SER A 80 -13.01 -3.89 -1.59
C SER A 80 -12.80 -5.15 -2.43
N SER A 81 -11.65 -5.29 -3.10
CA SER A 81 -11.31 -6.45 -3.93
C SER A 81 -10.48 -7.49 -3.20
N GLU A 82 -9.76 -7.11 -2.13
CA GLU A 82 -8.80 -7.97 -1.46
C GLU A 82 -9.18 -8.42 -0.06
N ILE A 83 -10.00 -7.62 0.66
CA ILE A 83 -10.39 -7.94 2.03
C ILE A 83 -11.91 -7.98 2.19
N TYR A 84 -12.37 -8.61 3.26
CA TYR A 84 -13.79 -8.70 3.53
C TYR A 84 -14.26 -7.51 4.37
N ALA A 85 -15.24 -6.77 3.86
CA ALA A 85 -15.82 -5.59 4.51
C ALA A 85 -16.49 -5.87 5.89
N THR A 86 -16.68 -7.15 6.21
CA THR A 86 -17.26 -7.64 7.48
C THR A 86 -16.21 -7.96 8.54
N TRP A 87 -14.92 -7.80 8.24
CA TRP A 87 -13.87 -7.99 9.23
C TRP A 87 -13.92 -6.92 10.33
N PRO A 88 -13.31 -7.17 11.51
CA PRO A 88 -13.17 -6.14 12.53
C PRO A 88 -12.54 -4.86 11.99
N GLU A 89 -12.99 -3.72 12.48
CA GLU A 89 -12.53 -2.41 12.01
C GLU A 89 -11.00 -2.28 12.11
N SER A 90 -10.39 -2.77 13.21
CA SER A 90 -8.93 -2.76 13.36
C SER A 90 -8.22 -3.51 12.24
N ALA A 91 -8.76 -4.63 11.78
CA ALA A 91 -8.23 -5.38 10.66
C ALA A 91 -8.42 -4.63 9.34
N LEU A 92 -9.57 -3.99 9.13
CA LEU A 92 -9.80 -3.15 7.95
C LEU A 92 -8.80 -2.00 7.89
N VAL A 93 -8.63 -1.27 9.00
CA VAL A 93 -7.66 -0.15 9.10
C VAL A 93 -6.24 -0.62 8.80
N SER A 94 -5.78 -1.72 9.40
CA SER A 94 -4.43 -2.25 9.19
C SER A 94 -4.17 -2.61 7.73
N ASN A 95 -5.13 -3.28 7.07
CA ASN A 95 -5.01 -3.66 5.66
C ASN A 95 -5.06 -2.43 4.74
N ILE A 96 -5.94 -1.47 5.02
CA ILE A 96 -6.04 -0.23 4.23
C ILE A 96 -4.75 0.59 4.36
N LEU A 97 -4.17 0.69 5.56
CA LEU A 97 -2.87 1.34 5.76
C LEU A 97 -1.75 0.66 4.96
N ALA A 98 -1.75 -0.68 4.92
CA ALA A 98 -0.81 -1.42 4.11
C ALA A 98 -0.98 -1.12 2.61
N ILE A 99 -2.21 -1.15 2.09
CA ILE A 99 -2.51 -0.83 0.70
C ILE A 99 -2.08 0.60 0.36
N MET A 100 -2.38 1.59 1.22
CA MET A 100 -2.00 2.98 1.02
C MET A 100 -0.48 3.15 1.02
N SER A 101 0.22 2.54 1.98
CA SER A 101 1.67 2.66 2.09
C SER A 101 2.38 2.05 0.88
N PHE A 102 1.93 0.89 0.41
CA PHE A 102 2.41 0.27 -0.82
C PHE A 102 2.20 1.20 -2.02
N THR A 103 0.98 1.72 -2.19
CA THR A 103 0.64 2.63 -3.30
C THR A 103 1.51 3.88 -3.27
N LEU A 104 1.66 4.50 -2.10
CA LEU A 104 2.49 5.69 -1.94
C LEU A 104 3.99 5.40 -2.09
N ASN A 105 4.46 4.18 -1.81
CA ASN A 105 5.82 3.77 -2.16
C ASN A 105 6.03 3.78 -3.67
N ARG A 106 5.09 3.23 -4.44
CA ARG A 106 5.14 3.24 -5.91
C ARG A 106 5.19 4.65 -6.48
N VAL A 107 4.38 5.56 -5.90
CA VAL A 107 4.38 6.98 -6.26
C VAL A 107 5.71 7.64 -5.89
N TYR A 108 6.14 7.48 -4.64
CA TYR A 108 7.34 8.14 -4.11
C TYR A 108 8.61 7.72 -4.85
N THR A 109 8.75 6.45 -5.16
CA THR A 109 9.92 5.88 -5.84
C THR A 109 9.87 6.04 -7.36
N GLU A 110 8.79 6.58 -7.92
CA GLU A 110 8.56 6.64 -9.38
C GLU A 110 8.85 5.29 -10.05
N TRP A 111 8.46 4.19 -9.37
CA TRP A 111 8.93 2.83 -9.66
C TRP A 111 8.81 2.43 -11.14
N TYR A 112 7.61 2.52 -11.68
CA TYR A 112 7.38 2.15 -13.08
C TYR A 112 7.92 3.18 -14.06
N ARG A 113 7.87 4.47 -13.72
CA ARG A 113 8.40 5.54 -14.57
C ARG A 113 9.91 5.46 -14.73
N ASN A 114 10.64 5.09 -13.67
CA ASN A 114 12.07 4.84 -13.74
C ASN A 114 12.43 3.63 -14.63
N GLN A 115 11.46 2.77 -14.94
CA GLN A 115 11.59 1.66 -15.89
C GLN A 115 11.09 2.00 -17.30
N GLY A 116 10.66 3.25 -17.54
CA GLY A 116 10.20 3.72 -18.84
C GLY A 116 8.73 3.43 -19.14
N TYR A 117 7.91 3.17 -18.11
CA TYR A 117 6.46 3.05 -18.22
C TYR A 117 5.75 4.35 -17.87
N ASP A 118 4.56 4.58 -18.43
CA ASP A 118 3.77 5.80 -18.24
C ASP A 118 2.68 5.67 -17.16
N PHE A 119 2.61 4.54 -16.45
CA PHE A 119 1.64 4.27 -15.39
C PHE A 119 2.28 4.30 -13.99
N THR A 120 1.43 4.39 -12.97
CA THR A 120 1.84 4.43 -11.56
C THR A 120 1.93 3.04 -10.95
N ILE A 121 0.98 2.16 -11.27
CA ILE A 121 0.78 0.86 -10.62
C ILE A 121 0.00 -0.07 -11.56
N THR A 122 0.10 -1.39 -11.33
CA THR A 122 -0.65 -2.37 -12.11
C THR A 122 -1.85 -2.94 -11.35
N SER A 123 -2.82 -3.52 -12.06
CA SER A 123 -3.91 -4.31 -11.47
C SER A 123 -3.53 -5.77 -11.18
N SER A 124 -2.28 -6.15 -11.47
CA SER A 124 -1.80 -7.52 -11.34
C SER A 124 -1.29 -7.82 -9.94
N THR A 125 -1.90 -8.79 -9.27
CA THR A 125 -1.48 -9.26 -7.93
C THR A 125 -0.09 -9.92 -7.90
N ALA A 126 0.48 -10.23 -9.06
CA ALA A 126 1.85 -10.71 -9.15
C ALA A 126 2.88 -9.59 -8.97
N TYR A 127 2.48 -8.35 -9.18
CA TYR A 127 3.33 -7.16 -9.12
C TYR A 127 2.88 -6.16 -8.05
N ASP A 128 1.57 -5.89 -7.99
CA ASP A 128 0.99 -4.88 -7.11
C ASP A 128 -0.32 -5.37 -6.47
N HIS A 129 -1.44 -4.72 -6.71
CA HIS A 129 -2.72 -4.93 -6.05
C HIS A 129 -3.78 -5.51 -6.99
N LYS A 130 -4.80 -6.15 -6.40
CA LYS A 130 -6.01 -6.54 -7.11
C LYS A 130 -6.93 -5.32 -7.26
N TRP A 131 -6.78 -4.60 -8.36
CA TRP A 131 -7.74 -3.59 -8.76
C TRP A 131 -8.68 -4.17 -9.84
N ILE A 132 -9.97 -3.83 -9.80
CA ILE A 132 -10.96 -4.37 -10.73
C ILE A 132 -11.79 -3.20 -11.29
N TYR A 133 -11.80 -3.02 -12.61
CA TYR A 133 -12.63 -2.02 -13.26
C TYR A 133 -14.11 -2.21 -12.90
N GLY A 134 -14.79 -1.13 -12.49
CA GLY A 134 -16.21 -1.17 -12.12
C GLY A 134 -16.54 -1.92 -10.82
N ARG A 135 -15.57 -2.14 -9.94
CA ARG A 135 -15.80 -2.78 -8.65
C ARG A 135 -16.79 -2.01 -7.79
N ASN A 136 -17.76 -2.70 -7.21
CA ASN A 136 -18.60 -2.16 -6.15
C ASN A 136 -17.76 -1.90 -4.89
N ILE A 137 -17.87 -0.71 -4.34
CA ILE A 137 -17.18 -0.30 -3.11
C ILE A 137 -18.10 -0.54 -1.93
N PHE A 138 -17.58 -1.12 -0.85
CA PHE A 138 -18.29 -1.32 0.41
C PHE A 138 -18.24 -0.06 1.27
N ASP A 139 -19.38 0.31 1.86
CA ASP A 139 -19.51 1.54 2.66
C ASP A 139 -18.54 1.58 3.85
N SER A 140 -18.37 0.47 4.59
CA SER A 140 -17.44 0.39 5.71
C SER A 140 -15.98 0.67 5.29
N ILE A 141 -15.58 0.15 4.14
CA ILE A 141 -14.26 0.41 3.57
C ILE A 141 -14.15 1.87 3.12
N SER A 142 -15.19 2.39 2.46
CA SER A 142 -15.20 3.77 1.98
C SER A 142 -15.03 4.77 3.12
N ILE A 143 -15.74 4.59 4.23
CA ILE A 143 -15.66 5.44 5.42
C ILE A 143 -14.24 5.43 5.98
N ILE A 144 -13.66 4.24 6.21
CA ILE A 144 -12.31 4.13 6.77
C ILE A 144 -11.27 4.79 5.85
N VAL A 145 -11.34 4.56 4.54
CA VAL A 145 -10.41 5.20 3.60
C VAL A 145 -10.51 6.72 3.68
N ASP A 146 -11.72 7.28 3.76
CA ASP A 146 -11.92 8.72 3.83
C ASP A 146 -11.41 9.32 5.16
N GLU A 147 -11.38 8.53 6.25
CA GLU A 147 -10.86 8.95 7.55
C GLU A 147 -9.34 8.94 7.63
N ILE A 148 -8.67 8.01 6.93
CA ILE A 148 -7.22 7.80 7.10
C ILE A 148 -6.40 8.00 5.81
N PHE A 149 -6.98 8.53 4.73
CA PHE A 149 -6.35 8.62 3.41
C PHE A 149 -5.03 9.41 3.38
N ASP A 150 -4.77 10.22 4.38
CA ASP A 150 -3.55 11.03 4.52
C ASP A 150 -2.49 10.39 5.42
N GLN A 151 -2.67 9.10 5.77
CA GLN A 151 -1.75 8.34 6.61
C GLN A 151 -0.99 7.28 5.80
N TYR A 152 0.22 6.98 6.26
CA TYR A 152 1.03 5.90 5.70
C TYR A 152 2.03 5.36 6.72
N LEU A 153 2.56 4.18 6.46
CA LEU A 153 3.59 3.55 7.26
C LEU A 153 4.97 3.89 6.70
N SER A 154 5.89 4.26 7.59
CA SER A 154 7.29 4.51 7.24
C SER A 154 8.20 3.98 8.33
N ARG A 155 9.47 3.76 8.00
CA ARG A 155 10.51 3.45 8.99
C ARG A 155 10.78 4.66 9.88
N PRO A 156 11.21 4.43 11.13
CA PRO A 156 11.75 5.54 11.92
C PRO A 156 12.82 6.31 11.12
N ASP A 157 12.78 7.63 11.22
CA ASP A 157 13.72 8.56 10.57
C ASP A 157 13.78 8.49 9.03
N VAL A 158 12.92 7.71 8.39
CA VAL A 158 12.83 7.59 6.93
C VAL A 158 11.49 8.12 6.43
N ARG A 159 11.51 9.00 5.43
CA ARG A 159 10.28 9.55 4.84
C ARG A 159 9.59 8.59 3.88
N GLN A 160 10.35 7.76 3.19
CA GLN A 160 9.83 6.86 2.18
C GLN A 160 8.74 5.96 2.76
N PRO A 161 7.55 5.89 2.15
CA PRO A 161 6.54 4.91 2.53
C PRO A 161 7.08 3.49 2.39
N ILE A 162 6.72 2.61 3.33
CA ILE A 162 7.12 1.21 3.26
C ILE A 162 6.41 0.54 2.09
N LEU A 163 7.12 -0.30 1.34
CA LEU A 163 6.51 -1.26 0.42
C LEU A 163 5.92 -2.41 1.26
N THR A 164 4.74 -2.18 1.80
CA THR A 164 4.04 -3.10 2.69
C THR A 164 3.52 -4.30 1.92
N GLN A 165 4.26 -5.39 1.95
CA GLN A 165 3.83 -6.63 1.31
C GLN A 165 2.89 -7.42 2.22
N TYR A 166 1.90 -8.09 1.62
CA TYR A 166 0.95 -8.92 2.32
C TYR A 166 0.54 -10.15 1.49
N CYS A 167 -0.04 -11.12 2.14
CA CYS A 167 -0.67 -12.28 1.50
C CYS A 167 -1.94 -12.67 2.25
N ASP A 168 -2.75 -13.59 1.72
CA ASP A 168 -3.96 -14.00 2.40
C ASP A 168 -3.70 -14.66 3.77
N GLY A 169 -2.61 -15.39 3.91
CA GLY A 169 -2.23 -16.06 5.15
C GLY A 169 -3.07 -17.27 5.51
N LYS A 170 -3.96 -17.72 4.61
CA LYS A 170 -4.82 -18.89 4.78
C LYS A 170 -4.54 -19.97 3.75
N ARG A 171 -4.43 -19.59 2.49
CA ARG A 171 -4.10 -20.48 1.37
C ARG A 171 -2.61 -20.54 1.12
N VAL A 172 -1.92 -19.45 1.43
CA VAL A 172 -0.48 -19.28 1.24
C VAL A 172 0.13 -18.85 2.57
N SER A 173 1.23 -19.47 2.97
CA SER A 173 2.02 -19.01 4.11
C SER A 173 2.69 -17.69 3.79
N CYS A 174 2.45 -16.69 4.62
CA CYS A 174 3.08 -15.38 4.47
C CYS A 174 4.50 -15.41 5.06
N PRO A 175 5.52 -15.24 4.24
CA PRO A 175 6.88 -15.21 4.73
C PRO A 175 7.20 -13.83 5.34
N ASN A 176 6.90 -13.60 6.62
CA ASN A 176 7.07 -12.32 7.33
C ASN A 176 6.39 -11.09 6.69
N TRP A 177 5.45 -11.33 5.79
CA TRP A 177 4.55 -10.28 5.30
C TRP A 177 3.30 -10.24 6.17
N MET A 178 2.58 -9.14 6.09
CA MET A 178 1.29 -9.05 6.73
C MET A 178 0.36 -10.16 6.24
N SER A 179 -0.22 -10.91 7.18
CA SER A 179 -1.26 -11.89 6.91
C SER A 179 -2.63 -11.20 6.98
N GLN A 180 -3.37 -11.16 5.88
CA GLN A 180 -4.70 -10.55 5.86
C GLN A 180 -5.66 -11.28 6.82
N TRP A 181 -5.74 -12.62 6.77
CA TRP A 181 -6.54 -13.41 7.72
C TRP A 181 -5.97 -13.38 9.15
N GLY A 182 -4.65 -13.25 9.30
CA GLY A 182 -4.01 -13.05 10.61
C GLY A 182 -4.48 -11.74 11.26
N SER A 183 -4.53 -10.65 10.50
CA SER A 183 -5.04 -9.37 11.01
C SER A 183 -6.52 -9.44 11.42
N ALA A 184 -7.35 -10.17 10.66
CA ALA A 184 -8.74 -10.40 11.03
C ALA A 184 -8.85 -11.15 12.37
N SER A 185 -8.06 -12.22 12.55
CA SER A 185 -8.02 -12.98 13.80
C SER A 185 -7.54 -12.15 14.99
N LEU A 186 -6.52 -11.31 14.80
CA LEU A 186 -6.06 -10.38 15.85
C LEU A 186 -7.12 -9.33 16.18
N GLY A 187 -7.80 -8.79 15.17
CA GLY A 187 -8.90 -7.87 15.37
C GLY A 187 -10.07 -8.48 16.17
N GLU A 188 -10.42 -9.76 15.92
CA GLU A 188 -11.41 -10.50 16.70
C GLU A 188 -10.99 -10.68 18.16
N GLN A 189 -9.70 -10.72 18.45
CA GLN A 189 -9.12 -10.79 19.78
C GLN A 189 -9.00 -9.41 20.47
N GLY A 190 -9.39 -8.33 19.79
CA GLY A 190 -9.39 -6.96 20.33
C GLY A 190 -8.07 -6.20 20.17
N TYR A 191 -7.15 -6.71 19.35
CA TYR A 191 -5.92 -5.96 19.02
C TYR A 191 -6.23 -4.70 18.22
N SER A 192 -5.49 -3.63 18.49
CA SER A 192 -5.59 -2.38 17.75
C SER A 192 -4.91 -2.50 16.36
N PRO A 193 -5.18 -1.56 15.44
CA PRO A 193 -4.52 -1.58 14.12
C PRO A 193 -2.99 -1.47 14.17
N ILE A 194 -2.44 -0.90 15.24
CA ILE A 194 -1.00 -0.67 15.41
C ILE A 194 -0.29 -1.92 15.96
N GLU A 195 -0.94 -2.69 16.80
CA GLU A 195 -0.42 -3.95 17.32
C GLU A 195 -0.41 -5.03 16.26
#